data_d46fd962bacd142030f9a9fad584ac82
#
_entry.id   d46fd962bacd142030f9a9fad584ac82
#
_cell.length_a   1.000
_cell.length_b   1.000
_cell.length_c   1.000
_cell.angle_alpha   90.00
_cell.angle_beta   90.00
_cell.angle_gamma   90.00
#
_symmetry.space_group_name_H-M   'P 1'
#
loop_
_entity.id
_entity.type
_entity.pdbx_description
1 polymer ?
#
loop_
_entity_poly.entity_id
_entity_poly.type
_entity_poly.pdbx_seq_one_letter_code
_entity_poly.pdbx_strand_id
1 'polypeptide(L)'
;MGKEKNKASQDGWRTTKKERRSYIIGDLGRTLEGYIVTAMMSTFMIFQGINMAAVAGAMLVVKIIDAFDDVVFGYFVDRIHITEWKAFKKITGEGKYLPWYRLTYFLFPIFTALFFCMPLHWPQGAKIGWFFVFYLLYDFTYTLVE
;
A
#
# COMPACT_ATOMS: atom_id res chain seq x y z
N MET A 1 13.33 16.68 -24.49
CA MET A 1 12.10 15.87 -24.39
C MET A 1 11.71 15.15 -25.69
N GLY A 2 11.88 15.74 -26.88
CA GLY A 2 11.50 15.11 -28.16
C GLY A 2 12.33 13.89 -28.61
N LYS A 3 13.62 13.82 -28.27
CA LYS A 3 14.51 12.72 -28.70
C LYS A 3 14.29 11.40 -27.95
N GLU A 4 13.84 11.44 -26.68
CA GLU A 4 13.55 10.21 -25.90
C GLU A 4 12.21 9.55 -26.32
N LYS A 5 11.18 10.35 -26.66
CA LYS A 5 9.92 9.83 -27.17
C LYS A 5 10.10 9.08 -28.50
N ASN A 6 11.01 9.54 -29.35
CA ASN A 6 11.26 8.91 -30.65
C ASN A 6 12.00 7.55 -30.53
N LYS A 7 12.83 7.35 -29.49
CA LYS A 7 13.46 6.05 -29.20
C LYS A 7 12.47 5.00 -28.65
N ALA A 8 11.49 5.42 -27.84
CA ALA A 8 10.47 4.54 -27.31
C ALA A 8 9.55 3.96 -28.41
N SER A 9 9.27 4.74 -29.47
CA SER A 9 8.47 4.29 -30.61
C SER A 9 9.17 3.24 -31.49
N GLN A 10 10.49 3.22 -31.51
CA GLN A 10 11.28 2.25 -32.29
C GLN A 10 11.34 0.85 -31.63
N ASP A 11 11.23 0.78 -30.29
CA ASP A 11 11.24 -0.49 -29.53
C ASP A 11 9.84 -1.12 -29.38
N GLY A 12 8.78 -0.54 -29.96
CA GLY A 12 7.39 -1.00 -29.83
C GLY A 12 6.76 -0.77 -28.45
N TRP A 13 7.48 -0.11 -27.53
CA TRP A 13 7.00 0.20 -26.19
C TRP A 13 6.52 1.65 -26.09
N ARG A 14 5.39 1.86 -25.41
CA ARG A 14 4.85 3.20 -25.15
C ARG A 14 5.64 3.98 -24.07
N THR A 15 6.53 3.29 -23.33
CA THR A 15 7.30 3.84 -22.21
C THR A 15 8.80 3.81 -22.49
N THR A 16 9.54 4.77 -21.94
CA THR A 16 11.01 4.83 -22.05
C THR A 16 11.67 3.74 -21.18
N LYS A 17 12.90 3.32 -21.54
CA LYS A 17 13.69 2.37 -20.72
C LYS A 17 13.90 2.85 -19.28
N LYS A 18 14.02 4.18 -19.08
CA LYS A 18 14.18 4.79 -17.75
C LYS A 18 12.90 4.65 -16.92
N GLU A 19 11.75 4.98 -17.49
CA GLU A 19 10.45 4.84 -16.82
C GLU A 19 10.19 3.38 -16.42
N ARG A 20 10.46 2.45 -17.32
CA ARG A 20 10.31 1.01 -17.05
C ARG A 20 11.22 0.52 -15.92
N ARG A 21 12.49 0.94 -15.89
CA ARG A 21 13.40 0.60 -14.78
C ARG A 21 12.95 1.18 -13.46
N SER A 22 12.52 2.44 -13.45
CA SER A 22 12.00 3.09 -12.23
C SER A 22 10.76 2.39 -11.71
N TYR A 23 9.87 1.95 -12.59
CA TYR A 23 8.69 1.17 -12.23
C TYR A 23 9.08 -0.18 -11.61
N ILE A 24 9.97 -0.94 -12.26
CA ILE A 24 10.42 -2.26 -11.77
C ILE A 24 11.08 -2.14 -10.40
N ILE A 25 11.95 -1.14 -10.18
CA ILE A 25 12.62 -0.92 -8.88
C ILE A 25 11.59 -0.57 -7.80
N GLY A 26 10.62 0.28 -8.13
CA GLY A 26 9.55 0.64 -7.21
C GLY A 26 8.66 -0.54 -6.85
N ASP A 27 8.23 -1.30 -7.84
CA ASP A 27 7.40 -2.49 -7.63
C ASP A 27 8.13 -3.59 -6.83
N LEU A 28 9.42 -3.77 -7.07
CA LEU A 28 10.25 -4.68 -6.27
C LEU A 28 10.29 -4.26 -4.80
N GLY A 29 10.48 -2.96 -4.52
CA GLY A 29 10.48 -2.41 -3.16
C GLY A 29 9.15 -2.67 -2.44
N ARG A 30 8.03 -2.38 -3.10
CA ARG A 30 6.69 -2.63 -2.60
C ARG A 30 6.45 -4.11 -2.31
N THR A 31 6.80 -4.97 -3.24
CA THR A 31 6.62 -6.41 -3.14
C THR A 31 7.43 -6.98 -1.96
N LEU A 32 8.68 -6.57 -1.79
CA LEU A 32 9.52 -6.97 -0.67
C LEU A 32 8.93 -6.53 0.67
N GLU A 33 8.45 -5.28 0.77
CA GLU A 33 7.79 -4.76 1.97
C GLU A 33 6.53 -5.56 2.30
N GLY A 34 5.68 -5.85 1.31
CA GLY A 34 4.49 -6.67 1.48
C GLY A 34 4.79 -8.07 2.00
N TYR A 35 5.81 -8.73 1.47
CA TYR A 35 6.25 -10.03 1.97
C TYR A 35 6.77 -9.96 3.41
N ILE A 36 7.56 -8.94 3.76
CA ILE A 36 8.07 -8.76 5.13
C ILE A 36 6.91 -8.57 6.10
N VAL A 37 5.96 -7.69 5.78
CA VAL A 37 4.78 -7.46 6.62
C VAL A 37 3.98 -8.75 6.80
N THR A 38 3.65 -9.43 5.73
CA THR A 38 2.86 -10.67 5.79
C THR A 38 3.57 -11.77 6.58
N ALA A 39 4.88 -11.95 6.40
CA ALA A 39 5.66 -12.97 7.11
C ALA A 39 5.85 -12.65 8.60
N MET A 40 6.03 -11.37 8.94
CA MET A 40 6.33 -10.96 10.31
C MET A 40 5.08 -10.64 11.15
N MET A 41 3.94 -10.38 10.53
CA MET A 41 2.73 -9.91 11.17
C MET A 41 2.26 -10.81 12.31
N SER A 42 2.07 -12.10 12.07
CA SER A 42 1.64 -13.05 13.10
C SER A 42 2.67 -13.23 14.21
N THR A 43 3.94 -13.33 13.85
CA THR A 43 5.05 -13.44 14.79
C THR A 43 5.12 -12.21 15.69
N PHE A 44 5.00 -11.00 15.11
CA PHE A 44 4.98 -9.75 15.85
C PHE A 44 3.82 -9.70 16.87
N MET A 45 2.61 -10.09 16.47
CA MET A 45 1.45 -10.12 17.38
C MET A 45 1.68 -11.08 18.56
N ILE A 46 2.28 -12.23 18.32
CA ILE A 46 2.64 -13.19 19.38
C ILE A 46 3.67 -12.58 20.34
N PHE A 47 4.72 -11.93 19.81
CA PHE A 47 5.71 -11.22 20.63
C PHE A 47 5.10 -10.07 21.46
N GLN A 48 4.05 -9.46 20.97
CA GLN A 48 3.27 -8.47 21.74
C GLN A 48 2.43 -9.08 22.86
N GLY A 49 2.49 -10.40 23.05
CA GLY A 49 1.74 -11.10 24.10
C GLY A 49 0.26 -11.27 23.80
N ILE A 50 -0.16 -11.18 22.54
CA ILE A 50 -1.54 -11.44 22.12
C ILE A 50 -1.74 -12.96 22.06
N ASN A 51 -2.87 -13.44 22.60
CA ASN A 51 -3.20 -14.86 22.60
C ASN A 51 -3.26 -15.42 21.16
N MET A 52 -2.69 -16.61 20.93
CA MET A 52 -2.63 -17.23 19.60
C MET A 52 -4.01 -17.42 18.96
N ALA A 53 -5.04 -17.74 19.74
CA ALA A 53 -6.40 -17.86 19.23
C ALA A 53 -6.95 -16.51 18.74
N ALA A 54 -6.63 -15.41 19.45
CA ALA A 54 -7.00 -14.06 19.04
C ALA A 54 -6.22 -13.63 17.77
N VAL A 55 -4.94 -13.98 17.65
CA VAL A 55 -4.15 -13.76 16.44
C VAL A 55 -4.75 -14.50 15.25
N ALA A 56 -5.08 -15.78 15.42
CA ALA A 56 -5.71 -16.58 14.35
C ALA A 56 -7.06 -16.00 13.92
N GLY A 57 -7.89 -15.58 14.88
CA GLY A 57 -9.16 -14.90 14.61
C GLY A 57 -8.99 -13.57 13.86
N ALA A 58 -8.02 -12.76 14.28
CA ALA A 58 -7.68 -11.50 13.60
C ALA A 58 -7.23 -11.74 12.16
N MET A 59 -6.37 -12.73 11.92
CA MET A 59 -5.92 -13.10 10.57
C MET A 59 -7.07 -13.58 9.67
N LEU A 60 -8.01 -14.32 10.23
CA LEU A 60 -9.21 -14.76 9.48
C LEU A 60 -10.07 -13.57 9.06
N VAL A 61 -10.31 -12.62 9.98
CA VAL A 61 -11.06 -11.39 9.67
C VAL A 61 -10.35 -10.56 8.58
N VAL A 62 -9.04 -10.42 8.68
CA VAL A 62 -8.21 -9.76 7.66
C VAL A 62 -8.42 -10.40 6.29
N LYS A 63 -8.36 -11.72 6.18
CA LYS A 63 -8.57 -12.42 4.91
C LYS A 63 -9.98 -12.26 4.32
N ILE A 64 -10.98 -12.07 5.17
CA ILE A 64 -12.34 -11.75 4.72
C ILE A 64 -12.38 -10.31 4.17
N ILE A 65 -11.70 -9.37 4.84
CA ILE A 65 -11.63 -7.98 4.40
C ILE A 65 -10.89 -7.89 3.07
N ASP A 66 -9.71 -8.49 2.92
CA ASP A 66 -8.92 -8.54 1.68
C ASP A 66 -9.80 -8.99 0.47
N ALA A 67 -10.70 -9.94 0.67
CA ALA A 67 -11.56 -10.43 -0.40
C ALA A 67 -12.61 -9.40 -0.89
N PHE A 68 -12.95 -8.40 -0.06
CA PHE A 68 -13.91 -7.35 -0.41
C PHE A 68 -13.23 -6.07 -0.88
N ASP A 69 -12.02 -5.82 -0.42
CA ASP A 69 -11.30 -4.55 -0.62
C ASP A 69 -11.04 -4.24 -2.10
N ASP A 70 -10.61 -5.21 -2.89
CA ASP A 70 -10.31 -5.03 -4.32
C ASP A 70 -11.51 -4.46 -5.10
N VAL A 71 -12.72 -4.92 -4.78
CA VAL A 71 -13.94 -4.46 -5.43
C VAL A 71 -14.31 -3.05 -4.99
N VAL A 72 -14.19 -2.77 -3.69
CA VAL A 72 -14.55 -1.49 -3.09
C VAL A 72 -13.56 -0.41 -3.55
N PHE A 73 -12.26 -0.70 -3.53
CA PHE A 73 -11.22 0.26 -3.89
C PHE A 73 -11.17 0.54 -5.39
N GLY A 74 -11.37 -0.45 -6.23
CA GLY A 74 -11.52 -0.24 -7.67
C GLY A 74 -12.63 0.81 -7.96
N TYR A 75 -13.78 0.68 -7.29
CA TYR A 75 -14.87 1.63 -7.40
C TYR A 75 -14.51 3.03 -6.88
N PHE A 76 -13.79 3.13 -5.74
CA PHE A 76 -13.36 4.42 -5.17
C PHE A 76 -12.36 5.15 -6.06
N VAL A 77 -11.33 4.46 -6.56
CA VAL A 77 -10.30 5.04 -7.44
C VAL A 77 -10.92 5.55 -8.74
N ASP A 78 -11.91 4.82 -9.26
CA ASP A 78 -12.60 5.22 -10.48
C ASP A 78 -13.48 6.47 -10.31
N ARG A 79 -13.98 6.71 -9.11
CA ARG A 79 -14.90 7.82 -8.82
C ARG A 79 -14.24 9.07 -8.26
N ILE A 80 -13.13 8.92 -7.54
CA ILE A 80 -12.44 10.04 -6.89
C ILE A 80 -11.29 10.54 -7.75
N HIS A 81 -11.44 11.72 -8.36
CA HIS A 81 -10.39 12.38 -9.13
C HIS A 81 -9.56 13.30 -8.23
N ILE A 82 -8.49 12.77 -7.61
CA ILE A 82 -7.58 13.56 -6.73
C ILE A 82 -6.93 14.73 -7.49
N THR A 83 -6.78 14.63 -8.82
CA THR A 83 -6.20 15.67 -9.66
C THR A 83 -6.99 16.99 -9.63
N GLU A 84 -8.25 16.97 -9.21
CA GLU A 84 -9.08 18.19 -9.08
C GLU A 84 -8.78 18.97 -7.80
N TRP A 85 -8.14 18.33 -6.82
CA TRP A 85 -7.76 18.97 -5.55
C TRP A 85 -6.51 19.82 -5.73
N LYS A 86 -6.65 21.14 -5.68
CA LYS A 86 -5.56 22.12 -5.91
C LYS A 86 -4.30 21.88 -5.07
N ALA A 87 -4.47 21.36 -3.83
CA ALA A 87 -3.36 21.04 -2.93
C ALA A 87 -2.49 19.89 -3.44
N PHE A 88 -3.09 18.90 -4.09
CA PHE A 88 -2.39 17.72 -4.59
C PHE A 88 -1.83 17.86 -5.99
N LYS A 89 -2.42 18.72 -6.83
CA LYS A 89 -2.00 18.93 -8.23
C LYS A 89 -0.52 19.29 -8.39
N LYS A 90 0.04 20.01 -7.41
CA LYS A 90 1.47 20.42 -7.42
C LYS A 90 2.43 19.26 -7.11
N ILE A 91 1.98 18.26 -6.34
CA ILE A 91 2.81 17.17 -5.83
C ILE A 91 2.65 15.90 -6.69
N THR A 92 1.46 15.68 -7.21
CA THR A 92 1.07 14.38 -7.81
C THR A 92 1.21 14.32 -9.33
N GLY A 93 1.34 15.46 -10.03
CA GLY A 93 1.48 15.49 -11.50
C GLY A 93 0.16 15.30 -12.25
N GLU A 94 0.24 15.06 -13.58
CA GLU A 94 -0.90 14.93 -14.46
C GLU A 94 -1.24 13.45 -14.69
N GLY A 95 -2.54 13.13 -14.79
CA GLY A 95 -3.04 11.78 -15.05
C GLY A 95 -4.00 11.26 -13.97
N LYS A 96 -4.73 10.18 -14.25
CA LYS A 96 -5.74 9.61 -13.33
C LYS A 96 -5.10 8.80 -12.19
N TYR A 97 -4.15 7.93 -12.51
CA TYR A 97 -3.57 6.96 -11.58
C TYR A 97 -2.24 7.39 -10.94
N LEU A 98 -1.44 8.20 -11.64
CA LEU A 98 -0.13 8.63 -11.15
C LEU A 98 -0.16 9.39 -9.82
N PRO A 99 -1.16 10.26 -9.54
CA PRO A 99 -1.31 10.89 -8.24
C PRO A 99 -1.53 9.92 -7.09
N TRP A 100 -2.39 8.91 -7.30
CA TRP A 100 -2.63 7.85 -6.32
C TRP A 100 -1.36 7.07 -6.02
N TYR A 101 -0.65 6.65 -7.05
CA TYR A 101 0.60 5.92 -6.95
C TYR A 101 1.66 6.70 -6.15
N ARG A 102 1.82 8.00 -6.39
CA ARG A 102 2.77 8.83 -5.66
C ARG A 102 2.39 9.06 -4.21
N LEU A 103 1.11 9.25 -3.92
CA LEU A 103 0.61 9.42 -2.56
C LEU A 103 0.82 8.16 -1.73
N THR A 104 0.45 7.02 -2.26
CA THR A 104 0.56 5.72 -1.57
C THR A 104 2.01 5.33 -1.33
N TYR A 105 2.93 5.66 -2.22
CA TYR A 105 4.37 5.41 -2.04
C TYR A 105 4.96 6.07 -0.78
N PHE A 106 4.41 7.20 -0.35
CA PHE A 106 4.79 7.85 0.91
C PHE A 106 4.04 7.29 2.11
N LEU A 107 2.76 6.97 1.94
CA LEU A 107 1.90 6.50 3.03
C LEU A 107 2.20 5.06 3.43
N PHE A 108 2.54 4.21 2.47
CA PHE A 108 2.77 2.80 2.65
C PHE A 108 3.85 2.49 3.73
N PRO A 109 5.09 2.99 3.64
CA PRO A 109 6.10 2.76 4.68
C PRO A 109 5.74 3.41 6.02
N ILE A 110 4.99 4.50 6.03
CA ILE A 110 4.54 5.15 7.27
C ILE A 110 3.55 4.24 7.99
N PHE A 111 2.55 3.71 7.31
CA PHE A 111 1.57 2.82 7.93
C PHE A 111 2.20 1.49 8.35
N THR A 112 3.13 0.96 7.57
CA THR A 112 3.94 -0.20 7.96
C THR A 112 4.73 0.07 9.24
N ALA A 113 5.41 1.19 9.34
CA ALA A 113 6.16 1.56 10.54
C ALA A 113 5.23 1.72 11.75
N LEU A 114 4.09 2.41 11.60
CA LEU A 114 3.11 2.59 12.66
C LEU A 114 2.46 1.27 13.10
N PHE A 115 2.26 0.33 12.18
CA PHE A 115 1.80 -1.02 12.50
C PHE A 115 2.73 -1.70 13.51
N PHE A 116 4.05 -1.63 13.32
CA PHE A 116 5.04 -2.23 14.21
C PHE A 116 5.35 -1.38 15.47
N CYS A 117 4.86 -0.14 15.57
CA CYS A 117 5.01 0.73 16.73
C CYS A 117 3.97 0.49 17.84
N MET A 118 3.38 -0.71 17.92
CA MET A 118 2.39 -1.07 18.93
C MET A 118 2.99 -1.07 20.35
N PRO A 119 2.41 -0.34 21.33
CA PRO A 119 2.93 -0.30 22.69
C PRO A 119 2.74 -1.63 23.45
N LEU A 120 3.81 -2.13 24.08
CA LEU A 120 3.81 -3.41 24.79
C LEU A 120 2.88 -3.44 26.01
N HIS A 121 2.72 -2.30 26.71
CA HIS A 121 1.98 -2.20 27.97
C HIS A 121 0.46 -2.08 27.80
N TRP A 122 -0.04 -2.04 26.58
CA TRP A 122 -1.47 -1.93 26.31
C TRP A 122 -2.22 -3.24 26.57
N PRO A 123 -3.50 -3.17 26.99
CA PRO A 123 -4.33 -4.35 27.11
C PRO A 123 -4.56 -5.02 25.74
N GLN A 124 -4.78 -6.33 25.76
CA GLN A 124 -4.93 -7.15 24.55
C GLN A 124 -5.96 -6.58 23.56
N GLY A 125 -7.10 -6.11 24.05
CA GLY A 125 -8.15 -5.52 23.21
C GLY A 125 -7.69 -4.27 22.45
N ALA A 126 -6.93 -3.38 23.13
CA ALA A 126 -6.38 -2.19 22.48
C ALA A 126 -5.31 -2.53 21.44
N LYS A 127 -4.50 -3.56 21.68
CA LYS A 127 -3.52 -4.07 20.72
C LYS A 127 -4.17 -4.63 19.45
N ILE A 128 -5.25 -5.39 19.63
CA ILE A 128 -6.04 -5.92 18.50
C ILE A 128 -6.69 -4.78 17.72
N GLY A 129 -7.26 -3.77 18.41
CA GLY A 129 -7.80 -2.57 17.76
C GLY A 129 -6.75 -1.80 16.97
N TRP A 130 -5.55 -1.59 17.53
CA TRP A 130 -4.40 -0.99 16.85
C TRP A 130 -4.01 -1.78 15.59
N PHE A 131 -3.90 -3.10 15.74
CA PHE A 131 -3.64 -3.99 14.62
C PHE A 131 -4.61 -3.78 13.46
N PHE A 132 -5.93 -3.83 13.72
CA PHE A 132 -6.92 -3.66 12.67
C PHE A 132 -6.87 -2.29 12.00
N VAL A 133 -6.74 -1.21 12.77
CA VAL A 133 -6.69 0.15 12.22
C VAL A 133 -5.50 0.31 11.27
N PHE A 134 -4.30 -0.04 11.72
CA PHE A 134 -3.10 0.13 10.90
C PHE A 134 -2.95 -0.91 9.80
N TYR A 135 -3.48 -2.11 10.01
CA TYR A 135 -3.56 -3.09 8.94
C TYR A 135 -4.49 -2.64 7.82
N LEU A 136 -5.68 -2.15 8.13
CA LEU A 136 -6.61 -1.62 7.13
C LEU A 136 -6.02 -0.42 6.36
N LEU A 137 -5.31 0.48 7.05
CA LEU A 137 -4.63 1.59 6.38
C LEU A 137 -3.48 1.11 5.48
N TYR A 138 -2.72 0.11 5.93
CA TYR A 138 -1.69 -0.54 5.14
C TYR A 138 -2.28 -1.20 3.90
N ASP A 139 -3.30 -2.03 4.07
CA ASP A 139 -3.98 -2.76 3.02
C ASP A 139 -4.62 -1.82 1.99
N PHE A 140 -5.30 -0.78 2.46
CA PHE A 140 -5.81 0.30 1.62
C PHE A 140 -4.73 0.92 0.73
N THR A 141 -3.56 1.24 1.29
CA THR A 141 -2.46 1.80 0.50
C THR A 141 -1.81 0.79 -0.42
N TYR A 142 -1.81 -0.48 -0.05
CA TYR A 142 -1.29 -1.58 -0.87
C TYR A 142 -2.15 -1.79 -2.12
N THR A 143 -3.46 -1.92 -1.94
CA THR A 143 -4.45 -2.12 -3.02
C THR A 143 -4.51 -0.94 -4.00
N LEU A 144 -4.30 0.30 -3.53
CA LEU A 144 -4.26 1.48 -4.41
C LEU A 144 -3.08 1.50 -5.40
N VAL A 145 -2.07 0.67 -5.18
CA VAL A 145 -0.87 0.59 -6.02
C VAL A 145 -0.88 -0.65 -6.91
N GLU A 146 -1.70 -1.63 -6.60
CA GLU A 146 -1.86 -2.86 -7.38
C GLU A 146 -2.74 -2.66 -8.59
#